data_f01b218f0a6ba18165080eb6569ebd9d
#
_entry.id   f01b218f0a6ba18165080eb6569ebd9d
#
_cell.length_a   1.000
_cell.length_b   1.000
_cell.length_c   1.000
_cell.angle_alpha   90.00
_cell.angle_beta   90.00
_cell.angle_gamma   90.00
#
_symmetry.space_group_name_H-M   'P 1'
#
loop_
_entity.id
_entity.type
_entity.pdbx_description
1 polymer ?
#
loop_
_entity_poly.entity_id
_entity_poly.type
_entity_poly.pdbx_seq_one_letter_code
_entity_poly.pdbx_strand_id
1 'polypeptide(L)'
;FVVGLTLNILVFGLTGFLDRELAPATKIAATFEVPLLSDLPLIGQALFGQPWPFYLLYPLIPISWWLVYRTRWGLEVRAVGEAPQPADVSGIKVNLRRRQSIYYAGITSGLGGAFLIFVQIGQFEDSIVGGRGFIAIAAVIFGGWTLWGTVGGCVVFAGALSFRLSVQGLGYHLNSELLQSLPFVVTLVGMAIFAHRVRPPGALARPFVRGLT
;
A
#
# COMPACT_ATOMS: atom_id res chain seq x y z
N PHE A 1 6.27 1.20 -19.33
CA PHE A 1 4.95 1.83 -19.14
C PHE A 1 3.86 1.03 -19.89
N VAL A 2 3.99 0.83 -21.21
CA VAL A 2 2.98 0.13 -22.04
C VAL A 2 2.67 -1.28 -21.51
N VAL A 3 3.68 -2.08 -21.20
CA VAL A 3 3.51 -3.44 -20.65
C VAL A 3 2.72 -3.44 -19.34
N GLY A 4 3.01 -2.48 -18.44
CA GLY A 4 2.28 -2.36 -17.18
C GLY A 4 0.80 -2.02 -17.39
N LEU A 5 0.50 -1.12 -18.33
CA LEU A 5 -0.87 -0.74 -18.66
C LEU A 5 -1.63 -1.91 -19.27
N THR A 6 -1.01 -2.65 -20.21
CA THR A 6 -1.59 -3.84 -20.83
C THR A 6 -1.87 -4.94 -19.81
N LEU A 7 -0.93 -5.19 -18.87
CA LEU A 7 -1.14 -6.15 -17.79
C LEU A 7 -2.28 -5.71 -16.87
N ASN A 8 -2.40 -4.42 -16.58
CA ASN A 8 -3.49 -3.90 -15.74
C ASN A 8 -4.85 -4.19 -16.39
N ILE A 9 -5.01 -3.88 -17.68
CA ILE A 9 -6.25 -4.15 -18.41
C ILE A 9 -6.54 -5.66 -18.48
N LEU A 10 -5.51 -6.47 -18.75
CA LEU A 10 -5.65 -7.92 -18.83
C LEU A 10 -6.10 -8.52 -17.49
N VAL A 11 -5.45 -8.12 -16.40
CA VAL A 11 -5.82 -8.60 -15.05
C VAL A 11 -7.23 -8.15 -14.68
N PHE A 12 -7.60 -6.90 -15.01
CA PHE A 12 -8.94 -6.39 -14.76
C PHE A 12 -10.01 -7.20 -15.55
N GLY A 13 -9.77 -7.47 -16.82
CA GLY A 13 -10.68 -8.30 -17.63
C GLY A 13 -10.75 -9.74 -17.14
N LEU A 14 -9.60 -10.32 -16.74
CA LEU A 14 -9.54 -11.70 -16.24
C LEU A 14 -10.26 -11.84 -14.89
N THR A 15 -10.07 -10.90 -13.99
CA THR A 15 -10.75 -10.93 -12.68
C THR A 15 -12.27 -10.77 -12.83
N GLY A 16 -12.75 -9.88 -13.69
CA GLY A 16 -14.18 -9.74 -13.97
C GLY A 16 -14.79 -10.97 -14.65
N PHE A 17 -14.03 -11.67 -15.50
CA PHE A 17 -14.45 -12.94 -16.08
C PHE A 17 -14.54 -14.05 -15.00
N LEU A 18 -13.52 -14.19 -14.18
CA LEU A 18 -13.47 -15.19 -13.12
C LEU A 18 -14.55 -14.96 -12.05
N ASP A 19 -14.85 -13.71 -11.75
CA ASP A 19 -15.90 -13.36 -10.81
C ASP A 19 -17.26 -13.89 -11.28
N ARG A 20 -17.60 -13.70 -12.55
CA ARG A 20 -18.88 -14.18 -13.11
C ARG A 20 -19.03 -15.70 -13.09
N GLU A 21 -17.93 -16.43 -13.26
CA GLU A 21 -17.93 -17.89 -13.36
C GLU A 21 -17.73 -18.60 -12.01
N LEU A 22 -16.97 -18.01 -11.10
CA LEU A 22 -16.47 -18.69 -9.90
C LEU A 22 -16.90 -18.04 -8.58
N ALA A 23 -17.49 -16.83 -8.60
CA ALA A 23 -17.68 -16.09 -7.35
C ALA A 23 -18.76 -16.69 -6.44
N PRO A 24 -18.38 -17.44 -5.42
CA PRO A 24 -19.25 -17.66 -4.28
C PRO A 24 -19.42 -16.34 -3.54
N ALA A 25 -20.62 -16.05 -3.07
CA ALA A 25 -20.84 -14.93 -2.16
C ALA A 25 -19.91 -15.10 -0.95
N THR A 26 -18.81 -14.34 -0.95
CA THR A 26 -17.87 -14.32 0.16
C THR A 26 -18.52 -13.57 1.32
N LYS A 27 -18.48 -14.14 2.51
CA LYS A 27 -18.92 -13.46 3.72
C LYS A 27 -17.77 -12.62 4.26
N ILE A 28 -18.09 -11.47 4.84
CA ILE A 28 -17.12 -10.68 5.61
C ILE A 28 -16.48 -11.60 6.66
N ALA A 29 -15.16 -11.51 6.80
CA ALA A 29 -14.44 -12.35 7.76
C ALA A 29 -14.97 -12.09 9.18
N ALA A 30 -15.12 -13.17 9.94
CA ALA A 30 -15.60 -13.08 11.31
C ALA A 30 -14.70 -12.15 12.14
N THR A 31 -15.32 -11.30 12.94
CA THR A 31 -14.62 -10.49 13.92
C THR A 31 -14.05 -11.39 14.99
N PHE A 32 -12.77 -11.23 15.27
CA PHE A 32 -12.11 -11.91 16.35
C PHE A 32 -11.79 -10.89 17.45
N GLU A 33 -12.63 -10.87 18.47
CA GLU A 33 -12.39 -10.02 19.64
C GLU A 33 -11.34 -10.68 20.52
N VAL A 34 -10.23 -9.98 20.75
CA VAL A 34 -9.21 -10.41 21.70
C VAL A 34 -9.68 -10.00 23.09
N PRO A 35 -10.13 -10.95 23.94
CA PRO A 35 -10.64 -10.64 25.26
C PRO A 35 -9.52 -9.92 26.06
N LEU A 36 -9.85 -8.96 26.88
CA LEU A 36 -8.98 -8.11 27.69
C LEU A 36 -8.37 -6.89 26.96
N LEU A 37 -8.07 -6.95 25.67
CA LEU A 37 -7.45 -5.85 24.91
C LEU A 37 -8.51 -5.02 24.17
N SER A 38 -9.66 -5.60 23.86
CA SER A 38 -10.80 -4.90 23.24
C SER A 38 -11.47 -3.91 24.21
N ASP A 39 -11.31 -4.10 25.54
CA ASP A 39 -11.96 -3.27 26.57
C ASP A 39 -11.22 -1.96 26.86
N LEU A 40 -10.08 -1.71 26.23
CA LEU A 40 -9.35 -0.44 26.39
C LEU A 40 -10.16 0.71 25.78
N PRO A 41 -10.48 1.77 26.54
CA PRO A 41 -11.23 2.90 26.02
C PRO A 41 -10.48 3.61 24.90
N LEU A 42 -11.18 3.96 23.82
CA LEU A 42 -10.70 4.67 22.62
C LEU A 42 -9.89 3.85 21.60
N ILE A 43 -8.99 2.97 22.01
CA ILE A 43 -8.02 2.30 21.12
C ILE A 43 -8.33 0.80 21.00
N GLY A 44 -8.92 0.19 22.03
CA GLY A 44 -9.13 -1.24 22.12
C GLY A 44 -9.99 -1.79 20.96
N GLN A 45 -11.17 -1.22 20.76
CA GLN A 45 -12.05 -1.65 19.68
C GLN A 45 -11.48 -1.36 18.28
N ALA A 46 -10.74 -0.24 18.11
CA ALA A 46 -10.14 0.12 16.84
C ALA A 46 -9.02 -0.82 16.41
N LEU A 47 -8.25 -1.36 17.36
CA LEU A 47 -7.10 -2.23 17.08
C LEU A 47 -7.38 -3.71 17.32
N PHE A 48 -8.22 -4.06 18.30
CA PHE A 48 -8.41 -5.43 18.77
C PHE A 48 -9.83 -5.99 18.59
N GLY A 49 -10.76 -5.20 18.03
CA GLY A 49 -12.11 -5.61 17.64
C GLY A 49 -12.26 -5.78 16.13
N GLN A 50 -11.21 -6.19 15.41
CA GLN A 50 -11.19 -6.23 13.97
C GLN A 50 -11.33 -7.68 13.43
N PRO A 51 -11.76 -7.86 12.16
CA PRO A 51 -11.74 -9.16 11.50
C PRO A 51 -10.33 -9.77 11.48
N TRP A 52 -10.24 -11.08 11.56
CA TRP A 52 -8.97 -11.81 11.68
C TRP A 52 -7.88 -11.43 10.64
N PRO A 53 -8.18 -11.07 9.38
CA PRO A 53 -7.14 -10.69 8.43
C PRO A 53 -6.42 -9.39 8.80
N PHE A 54 -7.06 -8.54 9.63
CA PHE A 54 -6.44 -7.30 10.11
C PHE A 54 -5.20 -7.57 10.96
N TYR A 55 -5.22 -8.65 11.75
CA TYR A 55 -4.10 -9.02 12.61
C TYR A 55 -2.84 -9.46 11.82
N LEU A 56 -2.98 -9.80 10.53
CA LEU A 56 -1.83 -10.06 9.66
C LEU A 56 -0.99 -8.81 9.37
N LEU A 57 -1.57 -7.62 9.49
CA LEU A 57 -0.83 -6.36 9.28
C LEU A 57 0.19 -6.10 10.39
N TYR A 58 -0.11 -6.50 11.62
CA TYR A 58 0.79 -6.26 12.76
C TYR A 58 2.16 -6.92 12.59
N PRO A 59 2.26 -8.21 12.26
CA PRO A 59 3.57 -8.82 11.97
C PRO A 59 4.13 -8.41 10.60
N LEU A 60 3.29 -8.08 9.60
CA LEU A 60 3.75 -7.74 8.25
C LEU A 60 4.63 -6.48 8.25
N ILE A 61 4.26 -5.45 9.02
CA ILE A 61 5.03 -4.19 9.10
C ILE A 61 6.42 -4.43 9.69
N PRO A 62 6.59 -4.99 10.90
CA PRO A 62 7.90 -5.21 11.47
C PRO A 62 8.73 -6.26 10.70
N ILE A 63 8.11 -7.28 10.11
CA ILE A 63 8.79 -8.24 9.25
C ILE A 63 9.34 -7.54 8.00
N SER A 64 8.55 -6.69 7.34
CA SER A 64 8.98 -5.91 6.18
C SER A 64 10.12 -4.95 6.56
N TRP A 65 10.02 -4.30 7.70
CA TRP A 65 11.09 -3.45 8.22
C TRP A 65 12.38 -4.25 8.45
N TRP A 66 12.28 -5.38 9.14
CA TRP A 66 13.42 -6.25 9.40
C TRP A 66 14.04 -6.75 8.09
N LEU A 67 13.21 -7.21 7.14
CA LEU A 67 13.65 -7.71 5.84
C LEU A 67 14.41 -6.63 5.06
N VAL A 68 13.89 -5.41 4.98
CA VAL A 68 14.48 -4.33 4.18
C VAL A 68 15.68 -3.69 4.87
N TYR A 69 15.67 -3.53 6.20
CA TYR A 69 16.70 -2.76 6.89
C TYR A 69 17.74 -3.60 7.63
N ARG A 70 17.42 -4.85 7.96
CA ARG A 70 18.29 -5.69 8.79
C ARG A 70 18.89 -6.90 8.05
N THR A 71 18.44 -7.22 6.83
CA THR A 71 18.96 -8.37 6.09
C THR A 71 19.94 -7.95 4.99
N ARG A 72 20.81 -8.89 4.57
CA ARG A 72 21.70 -8.72 3.41
C ARG A 72 20.90 -8.48 2.13
N TRP A 73 19.78 -9.18 1.97
CA TRP A 73 18.89 -9.01 0.85
C TRP A 73 18.37 -7.56 0.76
N GLY A 74 17.88 -7.00 1.86
CA GLY A 74 17.39 -5.63 1.91
C GLY A 74 18.48 -4.59 1.65
N LEU A 75 19.72 -4.84 2.12
CA LEU A 75 20.86 -3.99 1.82
C LEU A 75 21.17 -3.97 0.31
N GLU A 76 21.23 -5.15 -0.33
CA GLU A 76 21.49 -5.26 -1.76
C GLU A 76 20.35 -4.63 -2.60
N VAL A 77 19.07 -4.82 -2.21
CA VAL A 77 17.94 -4.18 -2.87
C VAL A 77 18.04 -2.67 -2.82
N ARG A 78 18.38 -2.10 -1.67
CA ARG A 78 18.56 -0.64 -1.52
C ARG A 78 19.76 -0.13 -2.32
N ALA A 79 20.88 -0.86 -2.32
CA ALA A 79 22.06 -0.51 -3.12
C ALA A 79 21.72 -0.49 -4.63
N VAL A 80 20.99 -1.51 -5.11
CA VAL A 80 20.51 -1.60 -6.49
C VAL A 80 19.50 -0.49 -6.83
N GLY A 81 18.68 -0.07 -5.87
CA GLY A 81 17.73 1.03 -6.04
C GLY A 81 18.39 2.40 -6.13
N GLU A 82 19.51 2.59 -5.43
CA GLU A 82 20.24 3.88 -5.42
C GLU A 82 21.23 3.98 -6.60
N ALA A 83 22.10 2.97 -6.76
CA ALA A 83 23.17 3.00 -7.73
C ALA A 83 23.41 1.58 -8.31
N PRO A 84 22.69 1.19 -9.38
CA PRO A 84 22.77 -0.17 -9.92
C PRO A 84 24.11 -0.52 -10.54
N GLN A 85 24.83 0.44 -11.13
CA GLN A 85 26.13 0.20 -11.75
C GLN A 85 27.22 -0.12 -10.71
N PRO A 86 27.46 0.67 -9.66
CA PRO A 86 28.35 0.30 -8.57
C PRO A 86 27.95 -1.03 -7.89
N ALA A 87 26.67 -1.30 -7.76
CA ALA A 87 26.20 -2.56 -7.20
C ALA A 87 26.60 -3.78 -8.08
N ASP A 88 26.49 -3.65 -9.41
CA ASP A 88 26.91 -4.72 -10.33
C ASP A 88 28.43 -4.97 -10.28
N VAL A 89 29.22 -3.90 -10.23
CA VAL A 89 30.69 -4.00 -10.08
C VAL A 89 31.07 -4.66 -8.75
N SER A 90 30.30 -4.45 -7.71
CA SER A 90 30.48 -5.12 -6.41
C SER A 90 30.00 -6.58 -6.40
N GLY A 91 29.59 -7.15 -7.55
CA GLY A 91 29.16 -8.53 -7.68
C GLY A 91 27.69 -8.81 -7.35
N ILE A 92 26.88 -7.78 -7.11
CA ILE A 92 25.45 -7.92 -6.84
C ILE A 92 24.71 -8.15 -8.17
N LYS A 93 23.89 -9.21 -8.24
CA LYS A 93 23.08 -9.52 -9.42
C LYS A 93 21.87 -8.57 -9.51
N VAL A 94 22.05 -7.38 -10.11
CA VAL A 94 21.07 -6.28 -10.16
C VAL A 94 19.70 -6.75 -10.65
N ASN A 95 19.61 -7.41 -11.80
CA ASN A 95 18.34 -7.85 -12.39
C ASN A 95 17.63 -8.89 -11.50
N LEU A 96 18.37 -9.76 -10.80
CA LEU A 96 17.78 -10.73 -9.88
C LEU A 96 17.14 -10.00 -8.68
N ARG A 97 17.86 -9.03 -8.08
CA ARG A 97 17.34 -8.27 -6.93
C ARG A 97 16.12 -7.40 -7.32
N ARG A 98 16.14 -6.77 -8.48
CA ARG A 98 14.97 -6.04 -9.01
C ARG A 98 13.76 -6.96 -9.19
N ARG A 99 13.95 -8.13 -9.78
CA ARG A 99 12.87 -9.11 -9.97
C ARG A 99 12.30 -9.62 -8.64
N GLN A 100 13.16 -9.92 -7.66
CA GLN A 100 12.72 -10.32 -6.33
C GLN A 100 11.93 -9.22 -5.62
N SER A 101 12.32 -7.96 -5.76
CA SER A 101 11.59 -6.82 -5.21
C SER A 101 10.20 -6.67 -5.83
N ILE A 102 10.07 -6.92 -7.13
CA ILE A 102 8.76 -6.91 -7.83
C ILE A 102 7.87 -8.04 -7.30
N TYR A 103 8.40 -9.25 -7.10
CA TYR A 103 7.63 -10.35 -6.52
C TYR A 103 7.17 -10.03 -5.10
N TYR A 104 8.05 -9.47 -4.27
CA TYR A 104 7.69 -9.04 -2.93
C TYR A 104 6.57 -7.97 -2.96
N ALA A 105 6.70 -6.98 -3.82
CA ALA A 105 5.67 -5.96 -4.01
C ALA A 105 4.34 -6.55 -4.50
N GLY A 106 4.38 -7.53 -5.41
CA GLY A 106 3.18 -8.24 -5.89
C GLY A 106 2.48 -9.01 -4.78
N ILE A 107 3.23 -9.75 -3.96
CA ILE A 107 2.67 -10.50 -2.82
C ILE A 107 2.02 -9.55 -1.82
N THR A 108 2.70 -8.50 -1.40
CA THR A 108 2.16 -7.53 -0.43
C THR A 108 0.97 -6.76 -0.97
N SER A 109 0.97 -6.40 -2.26
CA SER A 109 -0.16 -5.77 -2.92
C SER A 109 -1.36 -6.72 -3.04
N GLY A 110 -1.12 -7.99 -3.36
CA GLY A 110 -2.17 -9.02 -3.39
C GLY A 110 -2.81 -9.23 -2.02
N LEU A 111 -2.02 -9.27 -0.96
CA LEU A 111 -2.53 -9.29 0.43
C LEU A 111 -3.38 -8.06 0.74
N GLY A 112 -2.98 -6.87 0.27
CA GLY A 112 -3.76 -5.65 0.41
C GLY A 112 -5.12 -5.73 -0.31
N GLY A 113 -5.16 -6.28 -1.53
CA GLY A 113 -6.41 -6.52 -2.26
C GLY A 113 -7.32 -7.54 -1.56
N ALA A 114 -6.76 -8.65 -1.09
CA ALA A 114 -7.49 -9.65 -0.31
C ALA A 114 -8.08 -9.04 0.97
N PHE A 115 -7.31 -8.18 1.64
CA PHE A 115 -7.79 -7.46 2.83
C PHE A 115 -9.03 -6.61 2.53
N LEU A 116 -9.05 -5.89 1.40
CA LEU A 116 -10.22 -5.10 1.02
C LEU A 116 -11.47 -5.95 0.85
N ILE A 117 -11.35 -7.12 0.23
CA ILE A 117 -12.47 -8.04 0.03
C ILE A 117 -12.94 -8.61 1.37
N PHE A 118 -12.06 -9.21 2.14
CA PHE A 118 -12.45 -9.95 3.35
C PHE A 118 -12.85 -9.06 4.52
N VAL A 119 -12.34 -7.83 4.61
CA VAL A 119 -12.57 -6.96 5.77
C VAL A 119 -13.61 -5.88 5.48
N GLN A 120 -13.63 -5.32 4.28
CA GLN A 120 -14.45 -4.14 4.02
C GLN A 120 -15.74 -4.44 3.26
N ILE A 121 -15.72 -5.30 2.26
CA ILE A 121 -16.82 -5.41 1.31
C ILE A 121 -17.50 -6.78 1.40
N GLY A 122 -16.77 -7.85 1.63
CA GLY A 122 -17.31 -9.21 1.73
C GLY A 122 -17.68 -9.84 0.39
N GLN A 123 -17.51 -9.12 -0.72
CA GLN A 123 -17.72 -9.62 -2.07
C GLN A 123 -16.74 -8.94 -3.03
N PHE A 124 -16.47 -9.57 -4.16
CA PHE A 124 -15.67 -8.95 -5.21
C PHE A 124 -16.55 -7.95 -5.99
N GLU A 125 -15.99 -6.79 -6.30
CA GLU A 125 -16.61 -5.79 -7.13
C GLU A 125 -15.54 -5.17 -8.04
N ASP A 126 -15.85 -4.97 -9.33
CA ASP A 126 -14.89 -4.46 -10.32
C ASP A 126 -14.26 -3.11 -9.91
N SER A 127 -14.99 -2.29 -9.14
CA SER A 127 -14.53 -0.98 -8.67
C SER A 127 -13.89 -0.99 -7.28
N ILE A 128 -13.69 -2.17 -6.66
CA ILE A 128 -13.27 -2.32 -5.25
C ILE A 128 -12.00 -1.55 -4.90
N VAL A 129 -11.07 -1.47 -5.84
CA VAL A 129 -9.80 -0.75 -5.64
C VAL A 129 -10.01 0.76 -5.65
N GLY A 130 -10.94 1.29 -6.48
CA GLY A 130 -11.37 2.69 -6.48
C GLY A 130 -10.25 3.73 -6.43
N GLY A 131 -9.10 3.46 -7.08
CA GLY A 131 -7.94 4.35 -7.04
C GLY A 131 -7.09 4.30 -5.76
N ARG A 132 -7.39 3.43 -4.79
CA ARG A 132 -6.63 3.31 -3.52
C ARG A 132 -5.16 2.98 -3.73
N GLY A 133 -4.81 2.30 -4.83
CA GLY A 133 -3.43 2.07 -5.22
C GLY A 133 -2.65 3.36 -5.48
N PHE A 134 -3.27 4.37 -6.08
CA PHE A 134 -2.65 5.68 -6.28
C PHE A 134 -2.46 6.42 -4.95
N ILE A 135 -3.42 6.30 -4.02
CA ILE A 135 -3.27 6.85 -2.66
C ILE A 135 -2.10 6.18 -1.93
N ALA A 136 -1.93 4.87 -2.10
CA ALA A 136 -0.78 4.15 -1.52
C ALA A 136 0.56 4.64 -2.10
N ILE A 137 0.65 4.89 -3.41
CA ILE A 137 1.84 5.49 -4.03
C ILE A 137 2.08 6.90 -3.47
N ALA A 138 1.03 7.70 -3.35
CA ALA A 138 1.13 9.03 -2.75
C ALA A 138 1.64 8.96 -1.31
N ALA A 139 1.18 7.98 -0.51
CA ALA A 139 1.65 7.76 0.85
C ALA A 139 3.14 7.38 0.91
N VAL A 140 3.66 6.61 -0.07
CA VAL A 140 5.08 6.28 -0.19
C VAL A 140 5.91 7.53 -0.48
N ILE A 141 5.47 8.35 -1.44
CA ILE A 141 6.15 9.61 -1.80
C ILE A 141 6.12 10.56 -0.61
N PHE A 142 4.97 10.75 0.01
CA PHE A 142 4.78 11.56 1.22
C PHE A 142 5.66 11.09 2.37
N GLY A 143 5.79 9.77 2.53
CA GLY A 143 6.65 9.13 3.54
C GLY A 143 8.15 9.18 3.24
N GLY A 144 8.57 9.89 2.18
CA GLY A 144 9.99 10.05 1.82
C GLY A 144 10.68 8.74 1.43
N TRP A 145 9.94 7.82 0.80
CA TRP A 145 10.46 6.51 0.36
C TRP A 145 11.01 5.64 1.52
N THR A 146 10.57 5.91 2.73
CA THR A 146 10.92 5.12 3.93
C THR A 146 9.71 4.35 4.43
N LEU A 147 9.93 3.17 5.02
CA LEU A 147 8.83 2.33 5.49
C LEU A 147 8.02 3.03 6.59
N TRP A 148 8.67 3.58 7.61
CA TRP A 148 7.99 4.27 8.68
C TRP A 148 7.29 5.56 8.21
N GLY A 149 7.93 6.28 7.29
CA GLY A 149 7.30 7.44 6.65
C GLY A 149 6.06 7.04 5.86
N THR A 150 6.11 5.92 5.12
CA THR A 150 4.96 5.38 4.38
C THR A 150 3.82 4.99 5.33
N VAL A 151 4.12 4.33 6.45
CA VAL A 151 3.13 4.01 7.48
C VAL A 151 2.49 5.30 8.02
N GLY A 152 3.30 6.30 8.34
CA GLY A 152 2.80 7.62 8.74
C GLY A 152 1.91 8.28 7.68
N GLY A 153 2.33 8.23 6.41
CA GLY A 153 1.53 8.68 5.28
C GLY A 153 0.18 7.96 5.19
N CYS A 154 0.18 6.63 5.32
CA CYS A 154 -1.05 5.85 5.34
C CYS A 154 -2.00 6.26 6.48
N VAL A 155 -1.47 6.52 7.67
CA VAL A 155 -2.27 6.99 8.83
C VAL A 155 -2.89 8.36 8.54
N VAL A 156 -2.15 9.28 7.95
CA VAL A 156 -2.66 10.61 7.57
C VAL A 156 -3.79 10.49 6.55
N PHE A 157 -3.60 9.69 5.50
CA PHE A 157 -4.64 9.47 4.49
C PHE A 157 -5.86 8.75 5.03
N ALA A 158 -5.66 7.71 5.85
CA ALA A 158 -6.74 7.01 6.52
C ALA A 158 -7.53 7.95 7.46
N GLY A 159 -6.82 8.81 8.20
CA GLY A 159 -7.42 9.82 9.05
C GLY A 159 -8.29 10.80 8.26
N ALA A 160 -7.81 11.28 7.10
CA ALA A 160 -8.59 12.16 6.22
C ALA A 160 -9.86 11.47 5.68
N LEU A 161 -9.76 10.19 5.29
CA LEU A 161 -10.91 9.39 4.86
C LEU A 161 -11.91 9.16 6.00
N SER A 162 -11.43 8.81 7.18
CA SER A 162 -12.27 8.59 8.37
C SER A 162 -12.98 9.88 8.79
N PHE A 163 -12.28 11.01 8.76
CA PHE A 163 -12.86 12.32 9.04
C PHE A 163 -14.02 12.63 8.08
N ARG A 164 -13.82 12.40 6.78
CA ARG A 164 -14.88 12.56 5.78
C ARG A 164 -16.12 11.74 6.14
N LEU A 165 -15.94 10.45 6.45
CA LEU A 165 -17.06 9.55 6.79
C LEU A 165 -17.76 9.98 8.08
N SER A 166 -17.00 10.41 9.09
CA SER A 166 -17.54 10.88 10.36
C SER A 166 -18.38 12.15 10.21
N VAL A 167 -17.94 13.11 9.41
CA VAL A 167 -18.66 14.37 9.16
C VAL A 167 -19.98 14.08 8.43
N GLN A 168 -19.98 13.17 7.48
CA GLN A 168 -21.21 12.74 6.79
C GLN A 168 -22.18 12.02 7.75
N GLY A 169 -21.67 11.19 8.65
CA GLY A 169 -22.46 10.48 9.67
C GLY A 169 -23.10 11.39 10.72
N LEU A 170 -22.49 12.54 11.02
CA LEU A 170 -23.00 13.53 11.97
C LEU A 170 -24.10 14.44 11.39
N GLY A 171 -24.48 14.24 10.12
CA GLY A 171 -25.56 14.99 9.49
C GLY A 171 -25.20 16.43 9.10
N TYR A 172 -23.92 16.79 9.13
CA TYR A 172 -23.49 18.07 8.58
C TYR A 172 -23.60 18.04 7.05
N HIS A 173 -24.50 18.84 6.49
CA HIS A 173 -24.70 19.03 5.06
C HIS A 173 -23.56 19.89 4.45
N LEU A 174 -22.31 19.52 4.69
CA LEU A 174 -21.21 20.09 3.96
C LEU A 174 -21.24 19.55 2.52
N ASN A 175 -20.88 20.40 1.57
CA ASN A 175 -20.88 20.05 0.16
C ASN A 175 -20.06 18.76 -0.03
N SER A 176 -20.71 17.70 -0.49
CA SER A 176 -20.11 16.36 -0.58
C SER A 176 -18.87 16.34 -1.50
N GLU A 177 -18.80 17.26 -2.47
CA GLU A 177 -17.66 17.43 -3.36
C GLU A 177 -16.43 17.98 -2.61
N LEU A 178 -16.62 18.93 -1.67
CA LEU A 178 -15.53 19.44 -0.84
C LEU A 178 -14.97 18.36 0.09
N LEU A 179 -15.85 17.55 0.67
CA LEU A 179 -15.42 16.42 1.50
C LEU A 179 -14.71 15.33 0.68
N GLN A 180 -15.09 15.14 -0.58
CA GLN A 180 -14.46 14.20 -1.48
C GLN A 180 -13.07 14.68 -1.92
N SER A 181 -12.84 15.98 -2.01
CA SER A 181 -11.54 16.56 -2.37
C SER A 181 -10.54 16.55 -1.20
N LEU A 182 -10.97 16.33 0.03
CA LEU A 182 -10.14 16.43 1.24
C LEU A 182 -8.85 15.58 1.20
N PRO A 183 -8.85 14.29 0.78
CA PRO A 183 -7.62 13.51 0.65
C PRO A 183 -6.63 14.11 -0.37
N PHE A 184 -7.14 14.71 -1.44
CA PHE A 184 -6.30 15.34 -2.46
C PHE A 184 -5.70 16.65 -1.94
N VAL A 185 -6.46 17.45 -1.19
CA VAL A 185 -5.95 18.66 -0.53
C VAL A 185 -4.86 18.29 0.48
N VAL A 186 -5.09 17.28 1.31
CA VAL A 186 -4.07 16.77 2.25
C VAL A 186 -2.81 16.32 1.51
N THR A 187 -2.94 15.68 0.35
CA THR A 187 -1.79 15.29 -0.48
C THR A 187 -1.03 16.51 -0.96
N LEU A 188 -1.71 17.50 -1.52
CA LEU A 188 -1.07 18.72 -2.06
C LEU A 188 -0.36 19.52 -0.96
N VAL A 189 -1.02 19.72 0.18
CA VAL A 189 -0.44 20.42 1.33
C VAL A 189 0.76 19.65 1.88
N GLY A 190 0.62 18.34 2.04
CA GLY A 190 1.71 17.49 2.50
C GLY A 190 2.90 17.51 1.54
N MET A 191 2.67 17.39 0.24
CA MET A 191 3.74 17.51 -0.74
C MET A 191 4.41 18.89 -0.70
N ALA A 192 3.67 19.98 -0.56
CA ALA A 192 4.23 21.32 -0.46
C ALA A 192 5.15 21.49 0.77
N ILE A 193 4.74 20.92 1.92
CA ILE A 193 5.51 21.00 3.16
C ILE A 193 6.76 20.10 3.11
N PHE A 194 6.62 18.87 2.60
CA PHE A 194 7.68 17.85 2.66
C PHE A 194 8.50 17.73 1.37
N ALA A 195 8.18 18.46 0.29
CA ALA A 195 8.85 18.37 -1.01
C ALA A 195 10.39 18.52 -0.92
N HIS A 196 10.89 19.37 -0.02
CA HIS A 196 12.33 19.57 0.16
C HIS A 196 13.07 18.39 0.81
N ARG A 197 12.36 17.49 1.47
CA ARG A 197 12.95 16.36 2.20
C ARG A 197 12.85 15.04 1.44
N VAL A 198 12.04 14.99 0.37
CA VAL A 198 11.78 13.77 -0.39
C VAL A 198 12.87 13.58 -1.43
N ARG A 199 13.72 12.57 -1.24
CA ARG A 199 14.71 12.13 -2.24
C ARG A 199 14.28 10.77 -2.78
N PRO A 200 13.83 10.70 -4.04
CA PRO A 200 13.54 9.41 -4.66
C PRO A 200 14.82 8.60 -4.85
N PRO A 201 14.75 7.27 -4.88
CA PRO A 201 15.90 6.42 -5.19
C PRO A 201 16.54 6.81 -6.52
N GLY A 202 17.87 6.88 -6.58
CA GLY A 202 18.61 7.43 -7.73
C GLY A 202 18.35 6.69 -9.05
N ALA A 203 18.05 5.39 -9.01
CA ALA A 203 17.75 4.58 -10.20
C ALA A 203 16.25 4.35 -10.43
N LEU A 204 15.38 5.18 -9.82
CA LEU A 204 13.94 5.05 -10.01
C LEU A 204 13.57 5.21 -11.50
N ALA A 205 12.78 4.26 -12.01
CA ALA A 205 12.30 4.20 -13.40
C ALA A 205 13.41 4.14 -14.48
N ARG A 206 14.67 3.92 -14.10
CA ARG A 206 15.78 3.77 -15.04
C ARG A 206 16.00 2.29 -15.38
N PRO A 207 16.01 1.91 -16.67
CA PRO A 207 16.40 0.56 -17.07
C PRO A 207 17.87 0.32 -16.72
N PHE A 208 18.19 -0.90 -16.34
CA PHE A 208 19.57 -1.32 -16.15
C PHE A 208 19.93 -2.34 -17.23
N VAL A 209 20.94 -2.01 -18.04
CA VAL A 209 21.52 -2.90 -19.03
C VAL A 209 22.99 -3.05 -18.70
N ARG A 210 23.43 -4.28 -18.49
CA ARG A 210 24.82 -4.58 -18.13
C ARG A 210 25.73 -4.25 -19.31
N GLY A 211 26.77 -3.46 -19.05
CA GLY A 211 27.77 -3.12 -20.09
C GLY A 211 27.42 -1.92 -20.99
N LEU A 212 26.29 -1.24 -20.77
CA LEU A 212 26.02 0.06 -21.36
C LEU A 212 26.31 1.15 -20.32
N THR A 213 27.44 1.79 -20.49
CA THR A 213 27.83 3.03 -19.77
C THR A 213 27.28 4.24 -20.49
#